data_e8ce1d373c5d790bd2074d4c0f3cfe51
#
_entry.id   e8ce1d373c5d790bd2074d4c0f3cfe51
#
_cell.length_a   1.000
_cell.length_b   1.000
_cell.length_c   1.000
_cell.angle_alpha   90.00
_cell.angle_beta   90.00
_cell.angle_gamma   90.00
#
_symmetry.space_group_name_H-M   'P 1'
#
loop_
_entity.id
_entity.type
_entity.pdbx_description
1 polymer ?
#
loop_
_entity_poly.entity_id
_entity_poly.type
_entity_poly.pdbx_seq_one_letter_code
_entity_poly.pdbx_strand_id
1 'polypeptide(L)'
;FTIAILKNPNVQLTFGGILIQNNNALSKSLKNIYDVVFILAILAGAGVGMGVSFPVIAEMTSYLLGINNSFSFQILILIFCLCIFGTSVYKGLESGIKRLSNINVFLVIIMLLIILIVGPTKYIISNSIESTSFMLKNYINMSFFSESSFAQSWTVFYWAWWMALAPFVGTFILQISNGKSIRQMILGTIFIGSLATFLHFYVLGGLTLNLYERGVMDVPEMIKDIPSGRIA
;
A
#
# COMPACT_ATOMS: atom_id res chain seq x y z
N PHE A 1 13.52 10.87 11.92
CA PHE A 1 12.69 10.13 12.86
C PHE A 1 13.54 9.18 13.70
N THR A 2 14.07 8.11 13.15
CA THR A 2 14.92 7.10 13.81
C THR A 2 16.11 7.72 14.56
N ILE A 3 16.80 8.67 13.94
CA ILE A 3 17.95 9.36 14.54
C ILE A 3 17.54 10.21 15.74
N ALA A 4 16.37 10.85 15.72
CA ALA A 4 15.87 11.65 16.82
C ALA A 4 15.57 10.80 18.06
N ILE A 5 14.99 9.60 17.87
CA ILE A 5 14.68 8.65 18.95
C ILE A 5 15.97 8.04 19.53
N LEU A 6 16.94 7.69 18.70
CA LEU A 6 18.22 7.13 19.15
C LEU A 6 19.07 8.13 19.94
N LYS A 7 18.93 9.43 19.66
CA LYS A 7 19.63 10.50 20.39
C LYS A 7 19.01 10.86 21.73
N ASN A 8 17.73 10.60 21.91
CA ASN A 8 17.03 10.94 23.15
C ASN A 8 15.98 9.87 23.52
N PRO A 9 16.34 8.89 24.34
CA PRO A 9 15.47 7.75 24.70
C PRO A 9 14.22 8.17 25.51
N ASN A 10 14.17 9.40 26.03
CA ASN A 10 13.02 9.92 26.78
C ASN A 10 12.02 10.69 25.91
N VAL A 11 12.19 10.70 24.58
CA VAL A 11 11.22 11.32 23.67
C VAL A 11 9.94 10.49 23.64
N GLN A 12 8.80 11.15 23.81
CA GLN A 12 7.51 10.49 23.57
C GLN A 12 7.45 10.01 22.12
N LEU A 13 7.08 8.75 21.94
CA LEU A 13 6.95 8.11 20.61
C LEU A 13 5.68 8.56 19.88
N THR A 14 5.35 9.84 19.97
CA THR A 14 4.29 10.52 19.23
C THR A 14 4.91 11.42 18.16
N PHE A 15 4.14 11.79 17.15
CA PHE A 15 4.62 12.64 16.07
C PHE A 15 5.07 14.01 16.57
N GLY A 16 4.22 14.66 17.38
CA GLY A 16 4.55 15.93 18.01
C GLY A 16 5.70 15.84 19.00
N GLY A 17 5.79 14.74 19.75
CA GLY A 17 6.89 14.49 20.70
C GLY A 17 8.25 14.37 20.03
N ILE A 18 8.31 13.79 18.82
CA ILE A 18 9.54 13.62 18.04
C ILE A 18 9.95 14.93 17.37
N LEU A 19 9.00 15.72 16.83
CA LEU A 19 9.28 16.98 16.17
C LEU A 19 9.71 18.08 17.14
N ILE A 20 9.08 18.12 18.30
CA ILE A 20 9.26 19.20 19.26
C ILE A 20 9.84 18.63 20.56
N GLN A 21 11.13 18.76 20.75
CA GLN A 21 11.83 18.24 21.94
C GLN A 21 11.82 19.21 23.15
N ASN A 22 11.32 20.42 22.96
CA ASN A 22 11.27 21.42 24.03
C ASN A 22 10.03 21.24 24.92
N ASN A 23 10.15 21.48 26.24
CA ASN A 23 9.10 21.23 27.25
C ASN A 23 8.36 22.47 27.73
N ASN A 24 8.45 23.60 27.04
CA ASN A 24 7.69 24.81 27.39
C ASN A 24 6.19 24.61 27.16
N ALA A 25 5.33 25.40 27.81
CA ALA A 25 3.87 25.29 27.72
C ALA A 25 3.37 25.44 26.27
N LEU A 26 3.89 26.38 25.52
CA LEU A 26 3.60 26.57 24.09
C LEU A 26 3.99 25.33 23.25
N SER A 27 5.13 24.75 23.55
CA SER A 27 5.63 23.54 22.95
C SER A 27 4.72 22.33 23.20
N LYS A 28 4.15 22.22 24.39
CA LYS A 28 3.19 21.16 24.74
C LYS A 28 1.89 21.27 23.94
N SER A 29 1.36 22.49 23.78
CA SER A 29 0.16 22.72 22.96
C SER A 29 0.42 22.40 21.49
N LEU A 30 1.56 22.81 20.94
CA LEU A 30 1.95 22.48 19.56
C LEU A 30 2.11 20.97 19.35
N LYS A 31 2.72 20.24 20.30
CA LYS A 31 2.79 18.77 20.24
C LYS A 31 1.42 18.13 20.10
N ASN A 32 0.48 18.55 20.96
CA ASN A 32 -0.88 18.00 20.92
C ASN A 32 -1.59 18.29 19.58
N ILE A 33 -1.42 19.50 19.04
CA ILE A 33 -1.99 19.87 17.74
C ILE A 33 -1.41 18.96 16.64
N TYR A 34 -0.10 18.78 16.59
CA TYR A 34 0.54 17.91 15.61
C TYR A 34 0.07 16.45 15.74
N ASP A 35 -0.06 15.95 16.97
CA ASP A 35 -0.55 14.59 17.21
C ASP A 35 -2.00 14.40 16.75
N VAL A 36 -2.88 15.39 17.02
CA VAL A 36 -4.28 15.36 16.55
C VAL A 36 -4.36 15.41 15.03
N VAL A 37 -3.65 16.34 14.38
CA VAL A 37 -3.62 16.45 12.92
C VAL A 37 -3.11 15.15 12.30
N PHE A 38 -2.09 14.56 12.90
CA PHE A 38 -1.52 13.30 12.42
C PHE A 38 -2.50 12.14 12.56
N ILE A 39 -3.20 12.01 13.68
CA ILE A 39 -4.23 10.99 13.88
C ILE A 39 -5.35 11.15 12.84
N LEU A 40 -5.81 12.39 12.62
CA LEU A 40 -6.83 12.66 11.59
C LEU A 40 -6.36 12.30 10.19
N ALA A 41 -5.10 12.59 9.86
CA ALA A 41 -4.51 12.22 8.57
C ALA A 41 -4.45 10.68 8.37
N ILE A 42 -4.06 9.92 9.41
CA ILE A 42 -4.06 8.46 9.36
C ILE A 42 -5.48 7.90 9.20
N LEU A 43 -6.44 8.42 9.97
CA LEU A 43 -7.84 7.98 9.88
C LEU A 43 -8.43 8.27 8.49
N ALA A 44 -8.16 9.45 7.94
CA ALA A 44 -8.59 9.81 6.59
C ALA A 44 -7.94 8.90 5.54
N GLY A 45 -6.63 8.67 5.62
CA GLY A 45 -5.91 7.77 4.72
C GLY A 45 -6.40 6.33 4.78
N ALA A 46 -6.66 5.81 5.99
CA ALA A 46 -7.25 4.48 6.18
C ALA A 46 -8.68 4.42 5.61
N GLY A 47 -9.48 5.46 5.83
CA GLY A 47 -10.84 5.57 5.29
C GLY A 47 -10.87 5.55 3.76
N VAL A 48 -9.98 6.30 3.11
CA VAL A 48 -9.83 6.27 1.64
C VAL A 48 -9.42 4.88 1.16
N GLY A 49 -8.40 4.26 1.79
CA GLY A 49 -7.95 2.92 1.43
C GLY A 49 -9.07 1.87 1.53
N MET A 50 -9.85 1.92 2.60
CA MET A 50 -11.00 1.04 2.79
C MET A 50 -12.11 1.33 1.78
N GLY A 51 -12.42 2.60 1.54
CA GLY A 51 -13.45 3.04 0.60
C GLY A 51 -13.21 2.56 -0.83
N VAL A 52 -11.96 2.46 -1.25
CA VAL A 52 -11.59 1.90 -2.55
C VAL A 52 -11.57 0.36 -2.54
N SER A 53 -11.04 -0.25 -1.48
CA SER A 53 -10.79 -1.69 -1.45
C SER A 53 -12.07 -2.53 -1.25
N PHE A 54 -12.99 -2.10 -0.39
CA PHE A 54 -14.19 -2.91 -0.12
C PHE A 54 -15.13 -3.09 -1.30
N PRO A 55 -15.44 -2.07 -2.10
CA PRO A 55 -16.22 -2.27 -3.32
C PRO A 55 -15.58 -3.25 -4.30
N VAL A 56 -14.25 -3.22 -4.45
CA VAL A 56 -13.52 -4.16 -5.31
C VAL A 56 -13.63 -5.59 -4.78
N ILE A 57 -13.45 -5.79 -3.47
CA ILE A 57 -13.61 -7.11 -2.84
C ILE A 57 -15.04 -7.63 -3.01
N ALA A 58 -16.04 -6.77 -2.83
CA ALA A 58 -17.45 -7.13 -3.00
C ALA A 58 -17.75 -7.51 -4.46
N GLU A 59 -17.24 -6.75 -5.43
CA GLU A 59 -17.39 -7.04 -6.87
C GLU A 59 -16.78 -8.39 -7.23
N MET A 60 -15.53 -8.64 -6.85
CA MET A 60 -14.86 -9.91 -7.10
C MET A 60 -15.59 -11.09 -6.43
N THR A 61 -16.04 -10.90 -5.20
CA THR A 61 -16.75 -11.95 -4.46
C THR A 61 -18.12 -12.23 -5.07
N SER A 62 -18.85 -11.20 -5.49
CA SER A 62 -20.15 -11.33 -6.17
C SER A 62 -20.02 -12.09 -7.49
N TYR A 63 -18.98 -11.78 -8.26
CA TYR A 63 -18.67 -12.47 -9.51
C TYR A 63 -18.38 -13.97 -9.28
N LEU A 64 -17.55 -14.30 -8.30
CA LEU A 64 -17.18 -15.68 -7.97
C LEU A 64 -18.36 -16.50 -7.45
N LEU A 65 -19.27 -15.89 -6.71
CA LEU A 65 -20.44 -16.57 -6.12
C LEU A 65 -21.67 -16.54 -7.03
N GLY A 66 -21.65 -15.81 -8.15
CA GLY A 66 -22.79 -15.62 -9.02
C GLY A 66 -23.94 -14.82 -8.36
N ILE A 67 -23.63 -13.94 -7.41
CA ILE A 67 -24.59 -13.14 -6.64
C ILE A 67 -24.53 -11.69 -7.15
N ASN A 68 -25.69 -11.02 -7.20
CA ASN A 68 -25.72 -9.60 -7.58
C ASN A 68 -24.98 -8.74 -6.55
N ASN A 69 -24.10 -7.85 -7.03
CA ASN A 69 -23.38 -6.88 -6.20
C ASN A 69 -24.33 -5.75 -5.75
N SER A 70 -25.21 -6.06 -4.80
CA SER A 70 -26.12 -5.11 -4.19
C SER A 70 -25.43 -4.32 -3.07
N PHE A 71 -25.97 -3.13 -2.73
CA PHE A 71 -25.48 -2.34 -1.60
C PHE A 71 -25.47 -3.13 -0.28
N SER A 72 -26.50 -3.96 -0.05
CA SER A 72 -26.56 -4.82 1.14
C SER A 72 -25.44 -5.86 1.16
N PHE A 73 -25.07 -6.40 -0.01
CA PHE A 73 -23.95 -7.34 -0.13
C PHE A 73 -22.60 -6.65 0.16
N GLN A 74 -22.41 -5.42 -0.33
CA GLN A 74 -21.22 -4.63 -0.02
C GLN A 74 -21.07 -4.35 1.47
N ILE A 75 -22.17 -4.04 2.16
CA ILE A 75 -22.18 -3.86 3.63
C ILE A 75 -21.82 -5.16 4.34
N LEU A 76 -22.33 -6.30 3.88
CA LEU A 76 -22.01 -7.60 4.46
C LEU A 76 -20.52 -7.92 4.34
N ILE A 77 -19.91 -7.69 3.18
CA ILE A 77 -18.48 -7.84 2.96
C ILE A 77 -17.69 -6.88 3.85
N LEU A 78 -18.11 -5.62 3.97
CA LEU A 78 -17.49 -4.64 4.85
C LEU A 78 -17.48 -5.14 6.31
N ILE A 79 -18.63 -5.59 6.82
CA ILE A 79 -18.74 -6.11 8.19
C ILE A 79 -17.84 -7.34 8.38
N PHE A 80 -17.81 -8.26 7.42
CA PHE A 80 -16.94 -9.43 7.45
C PHE A 80 -15.46 -9.05 7.54
N CYS A 81 -15.01 -8.12 6.71
CA CYS A 81 -13.64 -7.62 6.74
C CYS A 81 -13.31 -6.90 8.07
N LEU A 82 -14.24 -6.08 8.58
CA LEU A 82 -14.07 -5.41 9.86
C LEU A 82 -13.97 -6.41 11.03
N CYS A 83 -14.72 -7.51 11.00
CA CYS A 83 -14.59 -8.57 12.00
C CYS A 83 -13.21 -9.24 11.95
N ILE A 84 -12.67 -9.52 10.77
CA ILE A 84 -11.33 -10.10 10.61
C ILE A 84 -10.27 -9.13 11.14
N PHE A 85 -10.31 -7.88 10.71
CA PHE A 85 -9.34 -6.87 11.17
C PHE A 85 -9.49 -6.56 12.65
N GLY A 86 -10.72 -6.41 13.14
CA GLY A 86 -11.01 -6.15 14.55
C GLY A 86 -10.50 -7.25 15.47
N THR A 87 -10.74 -8.51 15.13
CA THR A 87 -10.22 -9.65 15.90
C THR A 87 -8.70 -9.73 15.84
N SER A 88 -8.09 -9.37 14.70
CA SER A 88 -6.64 -9.31 14.55
C SER A 88 -6.02 -8.22 15.44
N VAL A 89 -6.61 -7.03 15.45
CA VAL A 89 -6.17 -5.91 16.29
C VAL A 89 -6.37 -6.22 17.78
N TYR A 90 -7.51 -6.81 18.15
CA TYR A 90 -7.81 -7.20 19.52
C TYR A 90 -6.78 -8.19 20.10
N LYS A 91 -6.29 -9.13 19.28
CA LYS A 91 -5.23 -10.08 19.67
C LYS A 91 -3.83 -9.46 19.77
N GLY A 92 -3.67 -8.21 19.39
CA GLY A 92 -2.44 -7.45 19.48
C GLY A 92 -1.46 -7.68 18.32
N LEU A 93 -0.33 -6.96 18.39
CA LEU A 93 0.63 -6.87 17.28
C LEU A 93 1.25 -8.23 16.91
N GLU A 94 1.70 -9.00 17.89
CA GLU A 94 2.44 -10.24 17.64
C GLU A 94 1.55 -11.43 17.30
N SER A 95 0.44 -11.58 18.00
CA SER A 95 -0.44 -12.74 17.85
C SER A 95 -1.55 -12.54 16.81
N GLY A 96 -1.96 -11.32 16.55
CA GLY A 96 -3.02 -10.98 15.63
C GLY A 96 -2.49 -10.41 14.30
N ILE A 97 -1.96 -9.21 14.33
CA ILE A 97 -1.54 -8.47 13.12
C ILE A 97 -0.43 -9.20 12.38
N LYS A 98 0.61 -9.68 13.08
CA LYS A 98 1.70 -10.45 12.49
C LYS A 98 1.21 -11.75 11.83
N ARG A 99 0.28 -12.46 12.48
CA ARG A 99 -0.28 -13.71 11.94
C ARG A 99 -1.09 -13.44 10.68
N LEU A 100 -1.97 -12.43 10.70
CA LEU A 100 -2.76 -12.04 9.54
C LEU A 100 -1.85 -11.60 8.38
N SER A 101 -0.83 -10.80 8.66
CA SER A 101 0.17 -10.38 7.68
C SER A 101 0.91 -11.56 7.05
N ASN A 102 1.36 -12.53 7.86
CA ASN A 102 2.05 -13.72 7.35
C ASN A 102 1.15 -14.57 6.44
N ILE A 103 -0.13 -14.74 6.81
CA ILE A 103 -1.11 -15.45 5.98
C ILE A 103 -1.29 -14.71 4.64
N ASN A 104 -1.44 -13.38 4.68
CA ASN A 104 -1.59 -12.57 3.48
C ASN A 104 -0.36 -12.69 2.54
N VAL A 105 0.85 -12.55 3.08
CA VAL A 105 2.10 -12.71 2.30
C VAL A 105 2.16 -14.11 1.67
N PHE A 106 1.83 -15.15 2.43
CA PHE A 106 1.82 -16.52 1.93
C PHE A 106 0.82 -16.71 0.78
N LEU A 107 -0.41 -16.19 0.94
CA LEU A 107 -1.44 -16.25 -0.11
C LEU A 107 -1.01 -15.48 -1.37
N VAL A 108 -0.42 -14.30 -1.21
CA VAL A 108 0.10 -13.52 -2.35
C VAL A 108 1.20 -14.28 -3.10
N ILE A 109 2.15 -14.89 -2.38
CA ILE A 109 3.20 -15.68 -3.00
C ILE A 109 2.62 -16.87 -3.78
N ILE A 110 1.68 -17.59 -3.19
CA ILE A 110 0.99 -18.73 -3.87
C ILE A 110 0.27 -18.22 -5.12
N MET A 111 -0.48 -17.15 -5.03
CA MET A 111 -1.19 -16.56 -6.17
C MET A 111 -0.22 -16.20 -7.30
N LEU A 112 0.88 -15.50 -7.00
CA LEU A 112 1.88 -15.14 -8.00
C LEU A 112 2.53 -16.37 -8.64
N LEU A 113 2.81 -17.42 -7.86
CA LEU A 113 3.37 -18.69 -8.37
C LEU A 113 2.37 -19.42 -9.27
N ILE A 114 1.10 -19.48 -8.91
CA ILE A 114 0.06 -20.09 -9.76
C ILE A 114 -0.01 -19.34 -11.09
N ILE A 115 -0.04 -18.02 -11.08
CA ILE A 115 -0.09 -17.21 -12.29
C ILE A 115 1.17 -17.42 -13.15
N LEU A 116 2.34 -17.52 -12.54
CA LEU A 116 3.56 -17.81 -13.27
C LEU A 116 3.57 -19.22 -13.88
N ILE A 117 3.03 -20.24 -13.23
CA ILE A 117 3.03 -21.62 -13.71
C ILE A 117 1.97 -21.84 -14.80
N VAL A 118 0.76 -21.32 -14.57
CA VAL A 118 -0.40 -21.54 -15.44
C VAL A 118 -0.49 -20.50 -16.56
N GLY A 119 0.00 -19.31 -16.31
CA GLY A 119 -0.09 -18.17 -17.21
C GLY A 119 0.99 -18.14 -18.30
N PRO A 120 1.05 -17.05 -19.05
CA PRO A 120 2.02 -16.87 -20.14
C PRO A 120 3.42 -16.49 -19.60
N THR A 121 4.07 -17.40 -18.90
CA THR A 121 5.35 -17.19 -18.16
C THR A 121 6.41 -16.52 -19.03
N LYS A 122 6.59 -16.99 -20.27
CA LYS A 122 7.59 -16.43 -21.20
C LYS A 122 7.32 -14.95 -21.50
N TYR A 123 6.05 -14.60 -21.73
CA TYR A 123 5.64 -13.22 -21.95
C TYR A 123 5.88 -12.36 -20.70
N ILE A 124 5.45 -12.84 -19.54
CA ILE A 124 5.61 -12.13 -18.25
C ILE A 124 7.08 -11.82 -18.00
N ILE A 125 7.98 -12.79 -18.17
CA ILE A 125 9.43 -12.59 -17.94
C ILE A 125 10.01 -11.61 -18.97
N SER A 126 9.72 -11.79 -20.27
CA SER A 126 10.22 -10.92 -21.31
C SER A 126 9.77 -9.47 -21.10
N ASN A 127 8.47 -9.26 -20.87
CA ASN A 127 7.89 -7.94 -20.62
C ASN A 127 8.44 -7.30 -19.34
N SER A 128 8.71 -8.08 -18.29
CA SER A 128 9.30 -7.56 -17.04
C SER A 128 10.72 -7.01 -17.27
N ILE A 129 11.54 -7.72 -18.04
CA ILE A 129 12.90 -7.29 -18.38
C ILE A 129 12.85 -6.04 -19.24
N GLU A 130 11.99 -6.01 -20.25
CA GLU A 130 11.84 -4.89 -21.17
C GLU A 130 11.34 -3.64 -20.42
N SER A 131 10.29 -3.77 -19.61
CA SER A 131 9.74 -2.69 -18.80
C SER A 131 10.77 -2.13 -17.80
N THR A 132 11.55 -3.01 -17.16
CA THR A 132 12.65 -2.58 -16.27
C THR A 132 13.71 -1.81 -17.03
N SER A 133 14.13 -2.32 -18.18
CA SER A 133 15.13 -1.65 -19.03
C SER A 133 14.63 -0.28 -19.51
N PHE A 134 13.36 -0.20 -19.92
CA PHE A 134 12.74 1.05 -20.33
C PHE A 134 12.67 2.04 -19.17
N MET A 135 12.23 1.60 -18.00
CA MET A 135 12.17 2.43 -16.78
C MET A 135 13.55 2.98 -16.43
N LEU A 136 14.60 2.14 -16.43
CA LEU A 136 15.94 2.59 -16.09
C LEU A 136 16.51 3.59 -17.10
N LYS A 137 16.26 3.38 -18.40
CA LYS A 137 16.71 4.31 -19.47
C LYS A 137 16.01 5.66 -19.38
N ASN A 138 14.74 5.68 -19.00
CA ASN A 138 13.91 6.88 -18.98
C ASN A 138 13.64 7.41 -17.57
N TYR A 139 14.36 6.92 -16.56
CA TYR A 139 14.08 7.19 -15.15
C TYR A 139 13.97 8.70 -14.83
N ILE A 140 14.90 9.50 -15.35
CA ILE A 140 14.93 10.95 -15.14
C ILE A 140 13.71 11.60 -15.81
N ASN A 141 13.45 11.26 -17.08
CA ASN A 141 12.32 11.83 -17.81
C ASN A 141 10.98 11.47 -17.16
N MET A 142 10.80 10.21 -16.75
CA MET A 142 9.60 9.76 -16.07
C MET A 142 9.42 10.41 -14.68
N SER A 143 10.51 10.77 -14.00
CA SER A 143 10.45 11.38 -12.67
C SER A 143 10.15 12.88 -12.70
N PHE A 144 10.59 13.60 -13.72
CA PHE A 144 10.51 15.06 -13.77
C PHE A 144 9.60 15.59 -14.88
N PHE A 145 9.42 14.84 -15.95
CA PHE A 145 8.68 15.28 -17.14
C PHE A 145 7.55 14.28 -17.44
N SER A 146 6.39 14.54 -16.91
CA SER A 146 5.19 13.77 -17.26
C SER A 146 4.30 14.61 -18.18
N GLU A 147 4.11 14.16 -19.40
CA GLU A 147 3.23 14.80 -20.38
C GLU A 147 1.75 14.43 -20.13
N SER A 148 1.51 13.34 -19.42
CA SER A 148 0.17 12.83 -19.14
C SER A 148 -0.41 13.41 -17.86
N SER A 149 -1.58 14.03 -17.94
CA SER A 149 -2.34 14.51 -16.77
C SER A 149 -2.67 13.37 -15.80
N PHE A 150 -2.94 12.17 -16.32
CA PHE A 150 -3.16 10.96 -15.53
C PHE A 150 -1.94 10.60 -14.69
N ALA A 151 -0.76 10.50 -15.30
CA ALA A 151 0.47 10.17 -14.58
C ALA A 151 0.84 11.23 -13.55
N GLN A 152 0.62 12.52 -13.85
CA GLN A 152 0.84 13.62 -12.89
C GLN A 152 -0.07 13.49 -11.68
N SER A 153 -1.37 13.26 -11.88
CA SER A 153 -2.36 13.13 -10.80
C SER A 153 -2.03 11.96 -9.87
N TRP A 154 -1.66 10.80 -10.44
CA TRP A 154 -1.26 9.64 -9.66
C TRP A 154 0.07 9.85 -8.92
N THR A 155 1.03 10.54 -9.52
CA THR A 155 2.29 10.88 -8.85
C THR A 155 2.04 11.77 -7.64
N VAL A 156 1.23 12.83 -7.78
CA VAL A 156 0.85 13.72 -6.67
C VAL A 156 0.10 12.95 -5.58
N PHE A 157 -0.86 12.11 -5.98
CA PHE A 157 -1.63 11.30 -5.04
C PHE A 157 -0.75 10.36 -4.21
N TYR A 158 0.14 9.59 -4.84
CA TYR A 158 1.02 8.67 -4.13
C TYR A 158 2.03 9.38 -3.23
N TRP A 159 2.61 10.49 -3.66
CA TRP A 159 3.49 11.29 -2.82
C TRP A 159 2.76 11.84 -1.61
N ALA A 160 1.58 12.42 -1.79
CA ALA A 160 0.77 12.93 -0.69
C ALA A 160 0.40 11.82 0.31
N TRP A 161 -0.01 10.66 -0.18
CA TRP A 161 -0.34 9.49 0.64
C TRP A 161 0.86 9.03 1.47
N TRP A 162 1.99 8.79 0.83
CA TRP A 162 3.19 8.32 1.53
C TRP A 162 3.72 9.35 2.52
N MET A 163 3.69 10.63 2.20
CA MET A 163 4.07 11.69 3.13
C MET A 163 3.15 11.74 4.36
N ALA A 164 1.85 11.58 4.18
CA ALA A 164 0.89 11.53 5.28
C ALA A 164 1.11 10.31 6.19
N LEU A 165 1.43 9.14 5.63
CA LEU A 165 1.64 7.91 6.37
C LEU A 165 3.08 7.74 6.90
N ALA A 166 4.05 8.48 6.39
CA ALA A 166 5.47 8.30 6.71
C ALA A 166 5.80 8.29 8.21
N PRO A 167 5.23 9.16 9.06
CA PRO A 167 5.51 9.12 10.50
C PRO A 167 5.01 7.84 11.16
N PHE A 168 3.83 7.35 10.78
CA PHE A 168 3.26 6.09 11.29
C PHE A 168 4.11 4.88 10.85
N VAL A 169 4.40 4.78 9.56
CA VAL A 169 5.24 3.72 9.00
C VAL A 169 6.64 3.75 9.60
N GLY A 170 7.20 4.95 9.80
CA GLY A 170 8.51 5.12 10.44
C GLY A 170 8.56 4.60 11.87
N THR A 171 7.55 4.89 12.70
CA THR A 171 7.47 4.36 14.07
C THR A 171 7.24 2.85 14.08
N PHE A 172 6.42 2.33 13.18
CA PHE A 172 6.20 0.90 13.02
C PHE A 172 7.48 0.15 12.63
N ILE A 173 8.22 0.66 11.62
CA ILE A 173 9.49 0.08 11.19
C ILE A 173 10.50 0.07 12.35
N LEU A 174 10.56 1.11 13.16
CA LEU A 174 11.42 1.14 14.35
C LEU A 174 11.08 0.02 15.34
N GLN A 175 9.80 -0.21 15.62
CA GLN A 175 9.37 -1.24 16.55
C GLN A 175 9.73 -2.65 16.08
N ILE A 176 9.54 -2.93 14.78
CA ILE A 176 9.84 -4.27 14.21
C ILE A 176 11.33 -4.47 13.91
N SER A 177 12.13 -3.39 13.88
CA SER A 177 13.57 -3.44 13.58
C SER A 177 14.44 -3.53 14.83
N ASN A 178 13.85 -3.81 15.97
CA ASN A 178 14.61 -3.93 17.22
C ASN A 178 15.76 -4.94 17.10
N GLY A 179 16.97 -4.55 17.52
CA GLY A 179 18.17 -5.34 17.39
C GLY A 179 18.84 -5.34 16.00
N LYS A 180 18.33 -4.59 15.03
CA LYS A 180 18.93 -4.41 13.70
C LYS A 180 19.70 -3.10 13.60
N SER A 181 20.75 -3.08 12.79
CA SER A 181 21.45 -1.83 12.48
C SER A 181 20.59 -0.94 11.56
N ILE A 182 20.79 0.38 11.65
CA ILE A 182 20.09 1.35 10.80
C ILE A 182 20.29 1.03 9.31
N ARG A 183 21.51 0.61 8.93
CA ARG A 183 21.80 0.20 7.56
C ARG A 183 20.97 -1.00 7.11
N GLN A 184 20.86 -2.03 7.94
CA GLN A 184 20.04 -3.22 7.64
C GLN A 184 18.56 -2.86 7.53
N MET A 185 18.07 -1.97 8.40
CA MET A 185 16.70 -1.49 8.36
C MET A 185 16.39 -0.75 7.05
N ILE A 186 17.23 0.22 6.68
CA ILE A 186 17.04 1.01 5.45
C ILE A 186 17.11 0.12 4.21
N LEU A 187 18.16 -0.69 4.09
CA LEU A 187 18.33 -1.58 2.95
C LEU A 187 17.20 -2.60 2.84
N GLY A 188 16.82 -3.22 3.97
CA GLY A 188 15.72 -4.18 3.99
C GLY A 188 14.40 -3.55 3.56
N THR A 189 14.05 -2.39 4.10
CA THR A 189 12.79 -1.70 3.75
C THR A 189 12.75 -1.29 2.29
N ILE A 190 13.83 -0.71 1.76
CA ILE A 190 13.86 -0.24 0.37
C ILE A 190 13.90 -1.43 -0.59
N PHE A 191 14.89 -2.32 -0.47
CA PHE A 191 15.09 -3.37 -1.48
C PHE A 191 14.01 -4.44 -1.42
N ILE A 192 13.67 -4.97 -0.23
CA ILE A 192 12.67 -6.03 -0.11
C ILE A 192 11.28 -5.49 -0.45
N GLY A 193 10.93 -4.29 0.02
CA GLY A 193 9.66 -3.65 -0.31
C GLY A 193 9.51 -3.38 -1.80
N SER A 194 10.53 -2.80 -2.43
CA SER A 194 10.52 -2.55 -3.89
C SER A 194 10.46 -3.83 -4.70
N LEU A 195 11.24 -4.86 -4.31
CA LEU A 195 11.24 -6.15 -4.99
C LEU A 195 9.86 -6.83 -4.95
N ALA A 196 9.22 -6.83 -3.78
CA ALA A 196 7.88 -7.37 -3.63
C ALA A 196 6.85 -6.64 -4.51
N THR A 197 6.94 -5.31 -4.58
CA THR A 197 6.09 -4.48 -5.43
C THR A 197 6.34 -4.77 -6.91
N PHE A 198 7.59 -4.82 -7.35
CA PHE A 198 7.93 -5.15 -8.73
C PHE A 198 7.45 -6.54 -9.13
N LEU A 199 7.66 -7.56 -8.30
CA LEU A 199 7.17 -8.91 -8.56
C LEU A 199 5.65 -8.94 -8.76
N HIS A 200 4.93 -8.23 -7.89
CA HIS A 200 3.48 -8.13 -7.99
C HIS A 200 3.03 -7.51 -9.32
N PHE A 201 3.58 -6.34 -9.66
CA PHE A 201 3.24 -5.65 -10.90
C PHE A 201 3.70 -6.39 -12.15
N TYR A 202 4.87 -7.03 -12.14
CA TYR A 202 5.36 -7.79 -13.30
C TYR A 202 4.48 -9.00 -13.59
N VAL A 203 4.06 -9.74 -12.55
CA VAL A 203 3.26 -10.95 -12.75
C VAL A 203 1.82 -10.60 -13.12
N LEU A 204 1.15 -9.78 -12.34
CA LEU A 204 -0.25 -9.41 -12.59
C LEU A 204 -0.38 -8.49 -13.80
N GLY A 205 0.45 -7.46 -13.90
CA GLY A 205 0.45 -6.54 -15.03
C GLY A 205 0.83 -7.24 -16.33
N GLY A 206 1.84 -8.12 -16.30
CA GLY A 206 2.22 -8.91 -17.46
C GLY A 206 1.13 -9.88 -17.93
N LEU A 207 0.39 -10.51 -17.01
CA LEU A 207 -0.78 -11.30 -17.35
C LEU A 207 -1.86 -10.44 -18.01
N THR A 208 -2.21 -9.30 -17.41
CA THR A 208 -3.25 -8.38 -17.91
C THR A 208 -2.89 -7.85 -19.30
N LEU A 209 -1.65 -7.43 -19.52
CA LEU A 209 -1.17 -6.98 -20.84
C LEU A 209 -1.25 -8.09 -21.87
N ASN A 210 -0.87 -9.32 -21.54
CA ASN A 210 -0.96 -10.45 -22.45
C ASN A 210 -2.42 -10.75 -22.86
N LEU A 211 -3.36 -10.68 -21.90
CA LEU A 211 -4.78 -10.88 -22.18
C LEU A 211 -5.34 -9.76 -23.07
N TYR A 212 -4.91 -8.52 -22.86
CA TYR A 212 -5.27 -7.37 -23.68
C TYR A 212 -4.74 -7.52 -25.11
N GLU A 213 -3.45 -7.83 -25.29
CA GLU A 213 -2.84 -8.01 -26.62
C GLU A 213 -3.45 -9.17 -27.41
N ARG A 214 -3.92 -10.20 -26.72
CA ARG A 214 -4.64 -11.34 -27.35
C ARG A 214 -6.11 -11.01 -27.66
N GLY A 215 -6.59 -9.83 -27.31
CA GLY A 215 -7.99 -9.44 -27.52
C GLY A 215 -9.00 -10.23 -26.65
N VAL A 216 -8.52 -10.88 -25.59
CA VAL A 216 -9.39 -11.60 -24.64
C VAL A 216 -10.07 -10.63 -23.68
N MET A 217 -9.43 -9.51 -23.40
CA MET A 217 -9.91 -8.51 -22.45
C MET A 217 -9.62 -7.10 -22.99
N ASP A 218 -10.64 -6.29 -23.17
CA ASP A 218 -10.47 -4.87 -23.52
C ASP A 218 -10.41 -4.02 -22.24
N VAL A 219 -9.22 -3.89 -21.68
CA VAL A 219 -8.97 -3.13 -20.46
C VAL A 219 -9.40 -1.66 -20.56
N PRO A 220 -9.11 -0.92 -21.66
CA PRO A 220 -9.58 0.45 -21.85
C PRO A 220 -11.11 0.59 -21.84
N GLU A 221 -11.84 -0.34 -22.41
CA GLU A 221 -13.29 -0.32 -22.43
C GLU A 221 -13.85 -0.64 -21.05
N MET A 222 -13.30 -1.65 -20.38
CA MET A 222 -13.69 -2.00 -19.00
C MET A 222 -13.48 -0.86 -18.02
N ILE A 223 -12.43 -0.02 -18.20
CA ILE A 223 -12.17 1.13 -17.35
C ILE A 223 -13.19 2.27 -17.58
N LYS A 224 -13.69 2.44 -18.81
CA LYS A 224 -14.70 3.47 -19.12
C LYS A 224 -16.02 3.25 -18.37
N ASP A 225 -16.39 1.98 -18.16
CA ASP A 225 -17.61 1.61 -17.45
C ASP A 225 -17.48 1.72 -15.92
N ILE A 226 -16.27 1.94 -15.41
CA ILE A 226 -16.06 2.17 -13.99
C ILE A 226 -16.36 3.63 -13.66
N PRO A 227 -17.31 3.94 -12.76
CA PRO A 227 -17.55 5.31 -12.32
C PRO A 227 -16.25 6.01 -11.93
N SER A 228 -16.07 7.24 -12.42
CA SER A 228 -14.82 8.02 -12.26
C SER A 228 -14.31 8.15 -10.82
N GLY A 229 -15.18 7.97 -9.82
CA GLY A 229 -14.81 7.91 -8.41
C GLY A 229 -14.16 6.59 -7.95
N ARG A 230 -14.10 5.55 -8.80
CA ARG A 230 -13.44 4.27 -8.50
C ARG A 230 -12.03 4.15 -9.12
N ILE A 231 -11.63 5.13 -9.92
CA ILE A 231 -10.31 5.17 -10.58
C ILE A 231 -9.33 6.10 -9.82
N ALA A 232 -9.84 6.88 -8.87
CA ALA A 232 -9.06 7.80 -8.04
C ALA A 232 -8.54 7.14 -6.77
#